data_f14cb94b956e48ee049befd591c1368f
#
_entry.id   f14cb94b956e48ee049befd591c1368f
#
_cell.length_a   1.000
_cell.length_b   1.000
_cell.length_c   1.000
_cell.angle_alpha   90.00
_cell.angle_beta   90.00
_cell.angle_gamma   90.00
#
_symmetry.space_group_name_H-M   'P 1'
#
loop_
_entity.id
_entity.type
_entity.pdbx_description
1 polymer ?
#
loop_
_entity_poly.entity_id
_entity_poly.type
_entity_poly.pdbx_seq_one_letter_code
_entity_poly.pdbx_strand_id
1 'polypeptide(L)'
;MAKEIVDLHGNIFKVIKGWEFYNKVPNLEGNYTWIFTRDRITDTQFILALNEELNIAVGYWYSNIYQLYVARPLKRIGYDESKDIRKEYLYNGKRQHKKIP
;
A
#
# COMPACT_ATOMS: atom_id res chain seq x y z
N MET A 1 6.39 15.19 11.65
CA MET A 1 7.16 13.96 11.48
C MET A 1 6.58 13.16 10.33
N ALA A 2 7.44 12.79 9.40
CA ALA A 2 6.99 12.01 8.26
C ALA A 2 6.75 10.57 8.66
N LYS A 3 5.59 10.05 8.32
CA LYS A 3 5.24 8.67 8.55
C LYS A 3 5.49 7.89 7.28
N GLU A 4 6.12 6.74 7.41
CA GLU A 4 6.34 5.84 6.30
C GLU A 4 5.33 4.71 6.31
N ILE A 5 4.99 4.25 5.12
CA ILE A 5 4.12 3.10 4.91
C ILE A 5 4.84 2.18 3.94
N VAL A 6 4.91 0.91 4.28
CA VAL A 6 5.46 -0.11 3.39
C VAL A 6 4.35 -1.09 3.07
N ASP A 7 4.01 -1.21 1.79
CA ASP A 7 2.92 -2.09 1.38
C ASP A 7 3.40 -3.52 1.11
N LEU A 8 2.49 -4.41 0.75
CA LEU A 8 2.83 -5.81 0.50
C LEU A 8 3.64 -6.01 -0.78
N HIS A 9 3.69 -5.01 -1.65
CA HIS A 9 4.47 -5.06 -2.88
C HIS A 9 5.87 -4.47 -2.72
N GLY A 10 6.25 -4.11 -1.49
CA GLY A 10 7.56 -3.56 -1.22
C GLY A 10 7.71 -2.09 -1.52
N ASN A 11 6.64 -1.42 -1.91
CA ASN A 11 6.69 0.02 -2.13
C ASN A 11 6.78 0.74 -0.79
N ILE A 12 7.64 1.75 -0.74
CA ILE A 12 7.84 2.56 0.45
C ILE A 12 7.28 3.94 0.16
N PHE A 13 6.33 4.36 0.99
CA PHE A 13 5.64 5.63 0.82
C PHE A 13 5.91 6.54 2.00
N LYS A 14 5.90 7.83 1.72
CA LYS A 14 5.89 8.89 2.71
C LYS A 14 4.53 9.55 2.70
N VAL A 15 3.95 9.78 3.87
CA VAL A 15 2.69 10.53 3.98
C VAL A 15 3.01 12.00 3.73
N ILE A 16 2.36 12.59 2.73
CA ILE A 16 2.67 13.97 2.31
C ILE A 16 1.58 14.97 2.68
N LYS A 17 0.43 14.50 3.12
CA LYS A 17 -0.68 15.38 3.44
C LYS A 17 -1.53 14.80 4.56
N GLY A 18 -2.40 15.62 5.12
CA GLY A 18 -3.29 15.20 6.19
C GLY A 18 -4.38 14.24 5.72
N TRP A 19 -5.35 14.02 6.58
CA TRP A 19 -6.40 13.04 6.38
C TRP A 19 -7.58 13.67 5.65
N GLU A 20 -8.22 12.86 4.80
CA GLU A 20 -9.47 13.22 4.16
C GLU A 20 -10.47 12.09 4.41
N PHE A 21 -11.73 12.45 4.57
CA PHE A 21 -12.78 11.48 4.89
C PHE A 21 -13.74 11.35 3.70
N TYR A 22 -14.09 10.10 3.38
CA TYR A 22 -14.98 9.81 2.24
C TYR A 22 -15.98 8.73 2.63
N ASN A 23 -17.21 8.89 2.15
CA ASN A 23 -18.24 7.87 2.33
C ASN A 23 -17.93 6.59 1.54
N LYS A 24 -17.26 6.75 0.42
CA LYS A 24 -16.84 5.65 -0.44
C LYS A 24 -15.55 6.03 -1.11
N VAL A 25 -14.80 5.03 -1.58
CA VAL A 25 -13.57 5.28 -2.29
C VAL A 25 -13.90 5.98 -3.61
N PRO A 26 -13.38 7.19 -3.85
CA PRO A 26 -13.70 7.93 -5.06
C PRO A 26 -12.95 7.40 -6.28
N ASN A 27 -13.50 7.67 -7.46
CA ASN A 27 -12.79 7.41 -8.69
C ASN A 27 -11.76 8.52 -8.91
N LEU A 28 -10.52 8.15 -9.13
CA LEU A 28 -9.46 9.09 -9.42
C LEU A 28 -9.24 9.18 -10.91
N GLU A 29 -9.02 10.39 -11.41
CA GLU A 29 -8.65 10.60 -12.80
C GLU A 29 -7.16 10.32 -12.99
N GLY A 30 -6.82 9.73 -14.14
CA GLY A 30 -5.43 9.42 -14.48
C GLY A 30 -5.11 7.94 -14.39
N ASN A 31 -3.84 7.63 -14.52
CA ASN A 31 -3.37 6.25 -14.58
C ASN A 31 -3.05 5.71 -13.18
N TYR A 32 -4.08 5.30 -12.48
CA TYR A 32 -3.92 4.69 -11.16
C TYR A 32 -4.16 3.19 -11.25
N THR A 33 -3.26 2.43 -10.63
CA THR A 33 -3.44 1.01 -10.39
C THR A 33 -4.01 0.84 -8.99
N TRP A 34 -5.15 0.16 -8.90
CA TRP A 34 -5.81 -0.09 -7.62
C TRP A 34 -5.33 -1.41 -7.06
N ILE A 35 -4.87 -1.39 -5.82
CA ILE A 35 -4.26 -2.53 -5.16
C ILE A 35 -4.89 -2.69 -3.79
N PHE A 36 -5.32 -3.88 -3.48
CA PHE A 36 -5.75 -4.24 -2.13
C PHE A 36 -4.52 -4.76 -1.40
N THR A 37 -4.08 -4.05 -0.37
CA THR A 37 -2.81 -4.32 0.25
C THR A 37 -2.87 -4.13 1.77
N ARG A 38 -1.72 -4.19 2.40
CA ARG A 38 -1.58 -4.08 3.84
C ARG A 38 -0.34 -3.27 4.17
N ASP A 39 -0.46 -2.40 5.17
CA ASP A 39 0.70 -1.69 5.71
C ASP A 39 1.49 -2.68 6.57
N ARG A 40 2.71 -2.97 6.20
CA ARG A 40 3.56 -3.93 6.93
C ARG A 40 3.96 -3.43 8.31
N ILE A 41 3.97 -2.11 8.51
CA ILE A 41 4.38 -1.51 9.78
C ILE A 41 3.27 -1.63 10.81
N THR A 42 2.04 -1.32 10.42
CA THR A 42 0.88 -1.32 11.33
C THR A 42 0.01 -2.56 11.20
N ASP A 43 0.25 -3.37 10.17
CA ASP A 43 -0.52 -4.57 9.85
C ASP A 43 -2.00 -4.27 9.56
N THR A 44 -2.29 -3.11 9.02
CA THR A 44 -3.65 -2.73 8.66
C THR A 44 -3.88 -2.82 7.17
N GLN A 45 -5.04 -3.33 6.78
CA GLN A 45 -5.43 -3.42 5.37
C GLN A 45 -5.85 -2.06 4.85
N PHE A 46 -5.57 -1.81 3.58
CA PHE A 46 -6.04 -0.60 2.92
C PHE A 46 -6.09 -0.80 1.41
N ILE A 47 -6.80 0.11 0.76
CA ILE A 47 -6.86 0.15 -0.70
C ILE A 47 -5.87 1.22 -1.15
N LEU A 48 -5.00 0.86 -2.07
CA LEU A 48 -3.98 1.75 -2.58
C LEU A 48 -4.28 2.07 -4.04
N ALA A 49 -4.32 3.36 -4.36
CA ALA A 49 -4.36 3.83 -5.73
C ALA A 49 -2.97 4.38 -6.05
N LEU A 50 -2.22 3.68 -6.88
CA LEU A 50 -0.82 4.03 -7.18
C LEU A 50 -0.69 4.51 -8.62
N ASN A 51 -0.09 5.67 -8.78
CA ASN A 51 0.37 6.17 -10.06
C ASN A 51 1.89 5.99 -10.10
N GLU A 52 2.35 4.94 -10.76
CA GLU A 52 3.76 4.59 -10.80
C GLU A 52 4.58 5.62 -11.57
N GLU A 53 3.99 6.20 -12.59
CA GLU A 53 4.68 7.17 -13.42
C GLU A 53 5.06 8.43 -12.64
N LEU A 54 4.17 8.89 -11.77
CA LEU A 54 4.41 10.08 -10.98
C LEU A 54 4.92 9.78 -9.57
N ASN A 55 5.00 8.52 -9.19
CA ASN A 55 5.37 8.08 -7.84
C ASN A 55 4.47 8.68 -6.75
N ILE A 56 3.21 8.87 -7.08
CA ILE A 56 2.21 9.34 -6.12
C ILE A 56 1.16 8.27 -5.92
N ALA A 57 0.52 8.33 -4.77
CA ALA A 57 -0.52 7.38 -4.43
C ALA A 57 -1.51 7.97 -3.44
N VAL A 58 -2.64 7.31 -3.31
CA VAL A 58 -3.60 7.60 -2.24
C VAL A 58 -3.94 6.30 -1.57
N GLY A 59 -3.79 6.24 -0.25
CA GLY A 59 -4.22 5.11 0.53
C GLY A 59 -5.56 5.38 1.19
N TYR A 60 -6.45 4.38 1.17
CA TYR A 60 -7.78 4.47 1.76
C TYR A 60 -7.92 3.39 2.82
N TRP A 61 -8.05 3.81 4.07
CA TRP A 61 -8.30 2.93 5.21
C TRP A 61 -9.74 3.08 5.64
N TYR A 62 -10.43 1.96 5.86
CA TYR A 62 -11.80 2.04 6.37
C TYR A 62 -11.79 2.17 7.89
N SER A 63 -12.46 3.19 8.40
CA SER A 63 -12.61 3.39 9.83
C SER A 63 -13.93 2.79 10.30
N ASN A 64 -13.85 1.75 11.13
CA ASN A 64 -15.05 1.15 11.71
C ASN A 64 -15.73 2.07 12.71
N ILE A 65 -14.96 2.94 13.35
CA ILE A 65 -15.49 3.88 14.34
C ILE A 65 -16.39 4.91 13.68
N TYR A 66 -15.90 5.50 12.59
CA TYR A 66 -16.65 6.57 11.90
C TYR A 66 -17.48 6.05 10.73
N GLN A 67 -17.28 4.79 10.34
CA GLN A 67 -17.91 4.18 9.17
C GLN A 67 -17.66 4.98 7.90
N LEU A 68 -16.44 5.45 7.77
CA LEU A 68 -15.96 6.25 6.64
C LEU A 68 -14.58 5.75 6.23
N TYR A 69 -14.21 6.03 4.99
CA TYR A 69 -12.83 5.84 4.55
C TYR A 69 -11.99 7.04 4.93
N VAL A 70 -10.82 6.77 5.43
CA VAL A 70 -9.81 7.80 5.69
C VAL A 70 -8.76 7.69 4.62
N ALA A 71 -8.59 8.75 3.84
CA ALA A 71 -7.63 8.77 2.74
C ALA A 71 -6.39 9.57 3.14
N ARG A 72 -5.25 9.11 2.67
CA ARG A 72 -3.96 9.78 2.89
C ARG A 72 -3.19 9.84 1.58
N PRO A 73 -2.90 11.04 1.07
CA PRO A 73 -2.01 11.19 -0.08
C PRO A 73 -0.59 10.77 0.30
N LEU A 74 0.03 10.03 -0.59
CA LEU A 74 1.33 9.40 -0.36
C LEU A 74 2.25 9.71 -1.53
N LYS A 75 3.55 9.71 -1.25
CA LYS A 75 4.58 9.74 -2.27
C LYS A 75 5.43 8.49 -2.15
N ARG A 76 5.65 7.79 -3.26
CA ARG A 76 6.52 6.63 -3.25
C ARG A 76 7.98 7.12 -3.26
N ILE A 77 8.72 6.73 -2.24
CA ILE A 77 10.10 7.16 -2.05
C ILE A 77 11.10 6.01 -2.21
N GLY A 78 10.61 4.79 -2.35
CA GLY A 78 11.49 3.66 -2.53
C GLY A 78 10.74 2.38 -2.81
N TYR A 79 11.54 1.33 -3.03
CA TYR A 79 11.05 -0.01 -3.27
C TYR A 79 12.03 -1.01 -2.66
N ASP A 80 11.52 -1.92 -1.86
CA ASP A 80 12.32 -2.97 -1.25
C ASP A 80 11.84 -4.32 -1.79
N GLU A 81 12.62 -4.89 -2.69
CA GLU A 81 12.29 -6.15 -3.35
C GLU A 81 12.08 -7.29 -2.34
N SER A 82 12.81 -7.26 -1.24
CA SER A 82 12.71 -8.30 -0.22
C SER A 82 11.33 -8.31 0.48
N LYS A 83 10.61 -7.23 0.36
CA LYS A 83 9.27 -7.07 0.97
C LYS A 83 8.13 -7.17 -0.04
N ASP A 84 8.44 -7.44 -1.30
CA ASP A 84 7.43 -7.64 -2.32
C ASP A 84 6.95 -9.10 -2.27
N ILE A 85 5.71 -9.32 -1.87
CA ILE A 85 5.15 -10.66 -1.72
C ILE A 85 5.20 -11.46 -3.01
N ARG A 86 5.11 -10.79 -4.16
CA ARG A 86 5.20 -11.44 -5.46
C ARG A 86 6.60 -12.00 -5.71
N LYS A 87 7.61 -11.30 -5.23
CA LYS A 87 9.02 -11.68 -5.35
C LYS A 87 9.52 -12.45 -4.15
N GLU A 88 8.97 -12.18 -2.98
CA GLU A 88 9.19 -12.96 -1.78
C GLU A 88 8.91 -14.44 -2.05
N TYR A 89 7.80 -14.71 -2.71
CA TYR A 89 7.42 -16.07 -3.05
C TYR A 89 8.46 -16.72 -3.98
N LEU A 90 8.88 -16.01 -5.02
CA LEU A 90 9.90 -16.51 -5.93
C LEU A 90 11.27 -16.59 -5.27
N TYR A 91 11.59 -15.59 -4.47
CA TYR A 91 12.87 -15.50 -3.78
C TYR A 91 13.05 -16.63 -2.78
N ASN A 92 12.00 -16.98 -2.07
CA ASN A 92 12.00 -18.03 -1.07
C ASN A 92 11.54 -19.38 -1.63
N GLY A 93 11.29 -19.46 -2.92
CA GLY A 93 10.72 -20.63 -3.53
C GLY A 93 11.48 -21.92 -3.27
N LYS A 94 12.79 -21.85 -3.30
CA LYS A 94 13.63 -23.02 -3.05
C LYS A 94 13.46 -23.55 -1.64
N ARG A 95 13.39 -22.67 -0.66
CA ARG A 95 13.19 -23.08 0.73
C ARG A 95 11.79 -23.60 0.95
N GLN A 96 10.81 -22.98 0.31
CA GLN A 96 9.43 -23.42 0.42
C GLN A 96 9.23 -24.78 -0.22
N HIS A 97 9.88 -25.03 -1.34
CA HIS A 97 9.83 -26.34 -1.98
C HIS A 97 10.35 -27.46 -1.08
N LYS A 98 11.30 -27.12 -0.23
CA LYS A 98 11.81 -28.07 0.74
C LYS A 98 10.85 -28.29 1.90
N LYS A 99 10.04 -27.29 2.24
CA LYS A 99 9.10 -27.35 3.35
C LYS A 99 7.75 -27.92 2.94
N ILE A 100 7.42 -27.76 1.69
CA ILE A 100 6.14 -28.20 1.15
C ILE A 100 6.42 -29.42 0.31
N PRO A 101 6.22 -30.59 0.88
CA PRO A 101 6.45 -31.84 0.18
C PRO A 101 5.48 -32.05 -0.97
#